data_6c8146cd9eab306f21bb47813d9d0161
#
_entry.id   6c8146cd9eab306f21bb47813d9d0161
#
_cell.length_a   1.000
_cell.length_b   1.000
_cell.length_c   1.000
_cell.angle_alpha   90.00
_cell.angle_beta   90.00
_cell.angle_gamma   90.00
#
_symmetry.space_group_name_H-M   'P 1'
#
loop_
_entity.id
_entity.type
_entity.pdbx_description
1 polymer ?
#
loop_
_entity_poly.entity_id
_entity_poly.type
_entity_poly.pdbx_seq_one_letter_code
_entity_poly.pdbx_strand_id
1 'polypeptide(L)' 'MREKEEKLIITFHTTSAAIAMEKHCKANGLPGRLIPVPRSITSDCGMAWAAPKAERPRFEGQPGFPEFAGLYEVLL' A
#
# COMPACT_ATOMS: atom_id res chain seq x y z
N MET A 1 -0.29 -12.35 22.07
CA MET A 1 0.61 -12.36 20.90
C MET A 1 -0.19 -12.17 19.62
N ARG A 2 0.31 -11.35 18.75
CA ARG A 2 -0.40 -11.09 17.50
C ARG A 2 0.03 -12.08 16.42
N GLU A 3 -0.92 -12.67 15.72
CA GLU A 3 -0.62 -13.53 14.60
C GLU A 3 -0.25 -12.71 13.37
N LYS A 4 0.62 -13.27 12.54
CA LYS A 4 0.97 -12.64 11.29
C LYS A 4 -0.18 -12.80 10.32
N GLU A 5 -0.45 -11.75 9.56
CA GLU A 5 -1.49 -11.76 8.55
C GLU A 5 -0.92 -11.34 7.22
N GLU A 6 -1.49 -11.86 6.15
CA GLU A 6 -1.12 -11.37 4.83
C GLU A 6 -1.66 -9.97 4.65
N LYS A 7 -0.79 -9.08 4.22
CA LYS A 7 -1.14 -7.69 3.97
C LYS A 7 -0.89 -7.34 2.52
N LEU A 8 -1.72 -6.48 1.99
CA LEU A 8 -1.50 -5.89 0.68
C LEU A 8 -0.50 -4.76 0.85
N ILE A 9 0.60 -4.83 0.12
CA ILE A 9 1.65 -3.82 0.18
C ILE A 9 1.76 -3.15 -1.17
N ILE A 10 1.62 -1.84 -1.18
CA ILE A 10 1.70 -1.03 -2.39
C ILE A 10 2.94 -0.17 -2.30
N THR A 11 3.84 -0.31 -3.26
CA THR A 11 5.08 0.46 -3.28
C THR A 11 4.97 1.62 -4.26
N PHE A 12 5.85 2.61 -4.10
CA PHE A 12 5.82 3.84 -4.86
C PHE A 12 7.20 4.22 -5.36
N HIS A 13 7.23 4.94 -6.48
CA HIS A 13 8.50 5.46 -7.01
C HIS A 13 8.95 6.71 -6.27
N THR A 14 8.01 7.46 -5.68
CA THR A 14 8.33 8.72 -5.00
C THR A 14 7.56 8.83 -3.71
N THR A 15 8.10 9.63 -2.79
CA THR A 15 7.41 9.93 -1.52
C THR A 15 6.11 10.68 -1.77
N SER A 16 6.10 11.55 -2.77
CA SER A 16 4.87 12.28 -3.14
C SER A 16 3.75 11.34 -3.53
N ALA A 17 4.07 10.28 -4.28
CA ALA A 17 3.06 9.29 -4.65
C ALA A 17 2.53 8.54 -3.43
N ALA A 18 3.40 8.22 -2.47
CA ALA A 18 2.98 7.56 -1.24
C ALA A 18 2.03 8.45 -0.43
N ILE A 19 2.34 9.72 -0.32
CA ILE A 19 1.47 10.67 0.38
C ILE A 19 0.14 10.85 -0.34
N ALA A 20 0.17 10.88 -1.67
CA ALA A 20 -1.05 10.97 -2.46
C ALA A 20 -1.96 9.77 -2.22
N MET A 21 -1.37 8.58 -2.11
CA MET A 21 -2.15 7.38 -1.80
C MET A 21 -2.80 7.47 -0.43
N GLU A 22 -2.07 7.97 0.56
CA GLU A 22 -2.63 8.15 1.90
C GLU A 22 -3.84 9.09 1.87
N LYS A 23 -3.70 10.21 1.19
CA LYS A 23 -4.82 11.16 1.07
C LYS A 23 -6.00 10.55 0.33
N HIS A 24 -5.72 9.83 -0.75
CA HIS A 24 -6.78 9.19 -1.53
C HIS A 24 -7.55 8.17 -0.69
N CYS A 25 -6.83 7.34 0.06
CA CYS A 25 -7.47 6.31 0.87
C CYS A 25 -8.29 6.92 2.00
N LYS A 26 -7.78 7.96 2.64
CA LYS A 26 -8.54 8.65 3.70
C LYS A 26 -9.81 9.29 3.14
N ALA A 27 -9.72 9.88 1.96
CA ALA A 27 -10.87 10.54 1.35
C ALA A 27 -11.95 9.54 0.93
N ASN A 28 -11.56 8.31 0.63
CA ASN A 28 -12.48 7.29 0.14
C ASN A 28 -12.80 6.21 1.16
N GLY A 29 -12.35 6.38 2.41
CA GLY A 29 -12.64 5.43 3.46
C GLY A 29 -11.96 4.08 3.29
N LEU A 30 -10.84 4.02 2.58
CA LEU A 30 -10.10 2.78 2.40
C LEU A 30 -9.17 2.54 3.57
N PRO A 31 -9.13 1.32 4.10
CA PRO A 31 -8.27 1.01 5.26
C PRO A 31 -6.81 0.93 4.86
N GLY A 32 -5.93 1.11 5.86
CA GLY A 32 -4.50 0.96 5.67
C GLY A 32 -3.72 2.12 6.26
N ARG A 33 -2.42 2.08 6.06
CA ARG A 33 -1.52 3.14 6.53
C ARG A 33 -0.18 3.06 5.81
N LEU A 34 0.57 4.15 5.85
CA LEU A 34 1.94 4.17 5.34
C LEU A 34 2.86 3.49 6.34
N ILE A 35 3.75 2.65 5.83
CA ILE A 35 4.76 1.96 6.62
C ILE A 35 6.09 2.01 5.88
N PRO A 36 7.23 1.75 6.57
CA PRO A 36 8.47 1.50 5.87
C PRO A 36 8.32 0.25 5.01
N VAL A 37 8.91 0.25 3.83
CA VAL A 37 8.80 -0.89 2.94
C VAL A 37 9.45 -2.12 3.58
N PRO A 38 8.80 -3.32 3.53
CA PRO A 38 9.39 -4.54 4.09
C PRO A 38 10.68 -4.92 3.37
N ARG A 39 11.57 -5.61 4.08
CA ARG A 39 12.86 -6.03 3.53
C ARG A 39 12.75 -6.90 2.31
N SER A 40 11.69 -7.67 2.21
CA SER A 40 11.46 -8.57 1.08
C SER A 40 11.09 -7.84 -0.21
N ILE A 41 10.83 -6.54 -0.11
CA ILE A 41 10.39 -5.73 -1.25
C ILE A 41 11.33 -4.56 -1.42
N THR A 42 11.68 -4.26 -2.67
CA THR A 42 12.49 -3.10 -2.99
C THR A 42 11.58 -1.96 -3.45
N SER A 43 11.84 -0.76 -2.94
CA SER A 43 11.06 0.41 -3.31
C SER A 43 11.96 1.63 -3.38
N ASP A 44 11.75 2.47 -4.39
CA ASP A 44 12.56 3.66 -4.60
C ASP A 44 12.42 4.68 -3.49
N CYS A 45 11.23 4.83 -2.93
CA CYS A 45 11.01 5.85 -1.90
C CYS A 45 11.12 5.32 -0.48
N GLY A 46 11.25 4.02 -0.30
CA GLY A 46 11.37 3.41 1.03
C GLY A 46 10.08 3.34 1.82
N MET A 47 8.97 3.80 1.27
CA MET A 47 7.67 3.79 1.92
C MET A 47 6.69 2.92 1.15
N ALA A 48 5.71 2.37 1.87
CA ALA A 48 4.67 1.55 1.25
C ALA A 48 3.34 1.79 1.97
N TRP A 49 2.26 1.50 1.28
CA TRP A 49 0.92 1.52 1.88
C TRP A 49 0.57 0.09 2.24
N ALA A 50 0.23 -0.14 3.50
CA ALA A 50 -0.17 -1.47 3.97
C ALA A 50 -1.67 -1.48 4.20
N ALA A 51 -2.35 -2.44 3.61
CA ALA A 51 -3.80 -2.59 3.72
C ALA A 51 -4.15 -4.04 3.94
N PRO A 52 -5.38 -4.35 4.41
CA PRO A 52 -5.82 -5.74 4.50
C PRO A 52 -5.85 -6.38 3.12
N LYS A 53 -5.43 -7.64 3.04
CA LYS A 53 -5.42 -8.38 1.78
C LYS A 53 -6.79 -8.39 1.10
N ALA A 54 -7.85 -8.43 1.89
CA ALA A 54 -9.22 -8.47 1.38
C ALA A 54 -9.58 -7.22 0.57
N GLU A 55 -8.81 -6.13 0.72
CA GLU A 55 -9.07 -4.89 -0.01
C GLU A 55 -8.41 -4.84 -1.38
N ARG A 56 -7.66 -5.89 -1.74
CA ARG A 56 -6.94 -5.91 -3.01
C ARG A 56 -7.79 -5.54 -4.23
N PRO A 57 -9.02 -6.07 -4.39
CA PRO A 57 -9.83 -5.71 -5.55
C PRO A 57 -10.15 -4.22 -5.64
N ARG A 58 -10.13 -3.53 -4.51
CA ARG A 58 -10.41 -2.09 -4.48
C ARG A 58 -9.23 -1.26 -4.94
N PHE A 59 -8.04 -1.86 -4.99
CA PHE A 59 -6.83 -1.18 -5.45
C PHE A 59 -6.45 -1.56 -6.87
N GLU A 60 -6.87 -2.73 -7.35
CA GLU A 60 -6.56 -3.18 -8.70
C GLU A 60 -7.56 -2.68 -9.71
N GLY A 61 -7.06 -2.10 -10.81
CA GLY A 61 -7.91 -1.73 -11.93
C GLY A 61 -8.92 -0.64 -11.66
N GLN A 62 -8.81 0.07 -10.54
CA GLN A 62 -9.74 1.14 -10.20
C GLN A 62 -9.24 2.46 -10.79
N PRO A 63 -10.11 3.19 -11.50
CA PRO A 63 -9.72 4.50 -12.01
C PRO A 63 -9.59 5.51 -10.87
N GLY A 64 -8.74 6.51 -11.05
CA GLY A 64 -8.58 7.59 -10.09
C GLY A 64 -7.61 7.35 -8.97
N PHE A 65 -7.00 6.16 -8.89
CA PHE A 65 -5.98 5.90 -7.89
C PHE A 65 -4.67 6.60 -8.26
N PRO A 66 -3.91 7.07 -7.26
CA PRO A 66 -2.58 7.59 -7.51
C PRO A 66 -1.68 6.53 -8.13
N GLU A 67 -0.68 6.96 -8.87
CA GLU A 67 0.29 6.07 -9.48
C GLU A 67 1.09 5.32 -8.41
N PHE A 68 1.33 4.03 -8.63
CA PHE A 68 2.16 3.25 -7.74
C PHE A 68 3.08 2.34 -8.53
N ALA A 69 4.16 1.88 -7.89
CA ALA A 69 5.19 1.08 -8.55
C ALA A 69 4.85 -0.40 -8.60
N GLY A 70 4.33 -0.94 -7.52
CA GLY A 70 4.01 -2.36 -7.45
C GLY A 70 3.01 -2.70 -6.37
N LEU A 71 2.46 -3.90 -6.46
CA LEU A 71 1.44 -4.40 -5.55
C LEU A 71 1.84 -5.81 -5.15
N TYR A 72 1.96 -6.04 -3.84
CA TYR A 72 2.46 -7.30 -3.29
C TYR A 72 1.59 -7.77 -2.15
N GLU A 73 1.66 -9.07 -1.88
CA GLU A 73 1.04 -9.64 -0.68
C GLU A 73 2.15 -10.17 0.19
N VAL A 74 2.24 -9.66 1.42
CA VAL A 74 3.34 -9.97 2.33
C VAL A 74 2.77 -10.35 3.69
N LEU A 75 3.36 -11.36 4.30
CA LEU A 75 2.99 -11.79 5.65
C LEU A 75 3.70 -10.90 6.66
N LEU A 76 2.92 -10.18 7.41
CA LEU A 76 3.46 -9.25 8.42
C LEU A 76 2.90 -9.54 9.81
#